data_f23d2d4e17482dcdafd5f7575090114b
#
_entry.id   f23d2d4e17482dcdafd5f7575090114b
#
_cell.length_a   1.000
_cell.length_b   1.000
_cell.length_c   1.000
_cell.angle_alpha   90.00
_cell.angle_beta   90.00
_cell.angle_gamma   90.00
#
_symmetry.space_group_name_H-M   'P 1'
#
loop_
_entity.id
_entity.type
_entity.pdbx_description
1 polymer ?
#
loop_
_entity_poly.entity_id
_entity_poly.type
_entity_poly.pdbx_seq_one_letter_code
_entity_poly.pdbx_strand_id
1 'polypeptide(L)'
;MSLKKGRVNMGLFSKLKEGLTKTRDNIVSGIDNIFNGFSSIDDDFYEELEETLIMGDIGVRATDEIIEDLKAKVKENKIKDPKDCKQLLIDTIKEKMNLGPNAYEFENTKSIVMLIGVNGVGKTTSVGKLAGHLKEKNKKVVLAAADTFRAAAIEQLTEWANRVGADIIAQNEGSDPAAVIYDSIAAAKARHADVLLCDTAGRLQNKKNLMEELRKIDRVIEREYADAYRENLIVLDATTGQNALSQLREFNDVTNITGIILTKMDGTAKGGIAVAIQAEFGIPVKYIGVGEQVKDLQKFDSDTFVNALFDTSDNEEDDD
;
A
#
# COMPACT_ATOMS: atom_id res chain seq x y z
N MET A 1 11.87 -26.55 -12.67
CA MET A 1 11.04 -25.80 -11.70
C MET A 1 11.08 -24.28 -11.90
N SER A 2 11.77 -23.78 -12.90
CA SER A 2 12.00 -22.35 -13.19
C SER A 2 10.92 -21.68 -14.08
N LEU A 3 10.14 -22.44 -14.87
CA LEU A 3 9.21 -21.91 -15.88
C LEU A 3 7.84 -21.42 -15.30
N LYS A 4 7.50 -21.75 -14.04
CA LYS A 4 6.25 -21.26 -13.42
C LYS A 4 6.37 -19.88 -12.78
N LYS A 5 7.57 -19.46 -12.34
CA LYS A 5 7.78 -18.10 -11.76
C LYS A 5 7.66 -17.00 -12.82
N GLY A 6 8.10 -17.21 -14.05
CA GLY A 6 8.05 -16.20 -15.12
C GLY A 6 6.64 -15.87 -15.62
N ARG A 7 5.74 -16.87 -15.68
CA ARG A 7 4.36 -16.66 -16.16
C ARG A 7 3.44 -15.95 -15.14
N VAL A 8 3.68 -16.13 -13.85
CA VAL A 8 2.90 -15.47 -12.80
C VAL A 8 3.28 -13.99 -12.74
N ASN A 9 4.56 -13.65 -12.90
CA ASN A 9 5.03 -12.25 -12.87
C ASN A 9 4.56 -11.44 -14.09
N MET A 10 4.45 -12.02 -15.29
CA MET A 10 3.97 -11.28 -16.49
C MET A 10 2.51 -10.83 -16.35
N GLY A 11 1.63 -11.68 -15.82
CA GLY A 11 0.22 -11.31 -15.60
C GLY A 11 0.02 -10.29 -14.47
N LEU A 12 0.92 -10.23 -13.47
CA LEU A 12 0.93 -9.25 -12.41
C LEU A 12 1.41 -7.88 -12.90
N PHE A 13 2.49 -7.86 -13.66
CA PHE A 13 3.06 -6.64 -14.25
C PHE A 13 2.07 -5.96 -15.20
N SER A 14 1.40 -6.72 -16.07
CA SER A 14 0.43 -6.16 -17.02
C SER A 14 -0.76 -5.49 -16.31
N LYS A 15 -1.29 -6.09 -15.23
CA LYS A 15 -2.37 -5.49 -14.44
C LYS A 15 -1.94 -4.23 -13.70
N LEU A 16 -0.73 -4.23 -13.14
CA LEU A 16 -0.17 -3.06 -12.48
C LEU A 16 0.05 -1.94 -13.51
N LYS A 17 0.62 -2.27 -14.67
CA LYS A 17 0.84 -1.34 -15.78
C LYS A 17 -0.47 -0.75 -16.28
N GLU A 18 -1.51 -1.59 -16.49
CA GLU A 18 -2.85 -1.13 -16.84
C GLU A 18 -3.44 -0.21 -15.76
N GLY A 19 -3.31 -0.57 -14.49
CA GLY A 19 -3.78 0.24 -13.36
C GLY A 19 -3.04 1.58 -13.22
N LEU A 20 -1.77 1.64 -13.56
CA LEU A 20 -0.94 2.85 -13.49
C LEU A 20 -0.94 3.70 -14.77
N THR A 21 -1.64 3.29 -15.84
CA THR A 21 -1.58 3.96 -17.15
C THR A 21 -1.80 5.48 -17.02
N LYS A 22 -2.83 5.92 -16.32
CA LYS A 22 -3.11 7.35 -16.14
C LYS A 22 -2.03 8.11 -15.39
N THR A 23 -1.42 7.50 -14.37
CA THR A 23 -0.31 8.09 -13.62
C THR A 23 0.93 8.16 -14.50
N ARG A 24 1.22 7.08 -15.19
CA ARG A 24 2.35 6.96 -16.12
C ARG A 24 2.30 8.04 -17.19
N ASP A 25 1.17 8.16 -17.91
CA ASP A 25 1.04 9.09 -19.02
C ASP A 25 1.28 10.54 -18.59
N ASN A 26 0.92 10.90 -17.37
CA ASN A 26 1.17 12.23 -16.82
C ASN A 26 2.64 12.46 -16.43
N ILE A 27 3.29 11.47 -15.81
CA ILE A 27 4.68 11.61 -15.31
C ILE A 27 5.67 11.42 -16.46
N VAL A 28 5.50 10.36 -17.26
CA VAL A 28 6.48 9.96 -18.28
C VAL A 28 6.61 11.00 -19.39
N SER A 29 5.48 11.53 -19.89
CA SER A 29 5.55 12.57 -20.94
C SER A 29 6.31 13.81 -20.49
N GLY A 30 6.14 14.24 -19.24
CA GLY A 30 6.89 15.35 -18.66
C GLY A 30 8.39 15.03 -18.53
N ILE A 31 8.70 13.88 -17.94
CA ILE A 31 10.08 13.43 -17.73
C ILE A 31 10.82 13.22 -19.06
N ASP A 32 10.21 12.55 -20.03
CA ASP A 32 10.83 12.32 -21.34
C ASP A 32 11.10 13.62 -22.10
N ASN A 33 10.21 14.61 -21.98
CA ASN A 33 10.43 15.93 -22.56
C ASN A 33 11.65 16.62 -21.94
N ILE A 34 11.84 16.52 -20.64
CA ILE A 34 13.00 17.09 -19.93
C ILE A 34 14.29 16.39 -20.38
N PHE A 35 14.36 15.06 -20.29
CA PHE A 35 15.58 14.32 -20.64
C PHE A 35 15.96 14.42 -22.12
N ASN A 36 15.01 14.66 -23.02
CA ASN A 36 15.29 14.85 -24.44
C ASN A 36 15.44 16.33 -24.85
N GLY A 37 14.90 17.26 -24.07
CA GLY A 37 14.86 18.69 -24.39
C GLY A 37 16.07 19.47 -23.89
N PHE A 38 16.66 19.06 -22.76
CA PHE A 38 17.84 19.72 -22.21
C PHE A 38 19.13 19.21 -22.84
N SER A 39 20.09 20.10 -23.04
CA SER A 39 21.44 19.79 -23.56
C SER A 39 22.50 19.67 -22.45
N SER A 40 22.18 20.09 -21.23
CA SER A 40 23.04 20.09 -20.04
C SER A 40 22.25 19.79 -18.79
N ILE A 41 22.95 19.26 -17.76
CA ILE A 41 22.42 19.04 -16.42
C ILE A 41 22.82 20.27 -15.60
N ASP A 42 21.96 21.26 -15.55
CA ASP A 42 22.11 22.52 -14.83
C ASP A 42 20.95 22.74 -13.84
N ASP A 43 20.88 23.90 -13.22
CA ASP A 43 19.85 24.20 -12.24
C ASP A 43 18.47 24.21 -12.88
N ASP A 44 18.32 24.75 -14.10
CA ASP A 44 17.05 24.79 -14.83
C ASP A 44 16.53 23.36 -15.13
N PHE A 45 17.43 22.41 -15.46
CA PHE A 45 17.08 21.00 -15.64
C PHE A 45 16.50 20.39 -14.36
N TYR A 46 17.10 20.66 -13.19
CA TYR A 46 16.61 20.13 -11.93
C TYR A 46 15.29 20.78 -11.49
N GLU A 47 15.13 22.08 -11.72
CA GLU A 47 13.88 22.80 -11.41
C GLU A 47 12.70 22.23 -12.20
N GLU A 48 12.85 21.99 -13.51
CA GLU A 48 11.82 21.42 -14.37
C GLU A 48 11.47 19.98 -13.95
N LEU A 49 12.51 19.20 -13.56
CA LEU A 49 12.33 17.84 -13.07
C LEU A 49 11.58 17.82 -11.72
N GLU A 50 11.91 18.74 -10.82
CA GLU A 50 11.23 18.92 -9.55
C GLU A 50 9.74 19.23 -9.74
N GLU A 51 9.41 20.21 -10.60
CA GLU A 51 8.03 20.55 -10.91
C GLU A 51 7.25 19.33 -11.47
N THR A 52 7.87 18.58 -12.38
CA THR A 52 7.25 17.40 -13.00
C THR A 52 6.97 16.30 -11.97
N LEU A 53 7.88 16.03 -11.06
CA LEU A 53 7.71 15.03 -9.99
C LEU A 53 6.60 15.46 -9.01
N ILE A 54 6.55 16.74 -8.64
CA ILE A 54 5.49 17.30 -7.78
C ILE A 54 4.12 17.19 -8.48
N MET A 55 4.02 17.53 -9.76
CA MET A 55 2.80 17.36 -10.54
C MET A 55 2.34 15.91 -10.67
N GLY A 56 3.28 14.96 -10.58
CA GLY A 56 3.03 13.52 -10.51
C GLY A 56 2.55 13.01 -9.14
N ASP A 57 2.18 13.90 -8.21
CA ASP A 57 1.76 13.58 -6.82
C ASP A 57 2.85 12.92 -5.94
N ILE A 58 4.15 13.01 -6.33
CA ILE A 58 5.26 12.54 -5.51
C ILE A 58 5.43 13.40 -4.25
N GLY A 59 4.96 14.66 -4.31
CA GLY A 59 4.97 15.58 -3.18
C GLY A 59 6.33 16.28 -2.98
N VAL A 60 6.30 17.50 -2.47
CA VAL A 60 7.46 18.39 -2.37
C VAL A 60 8.62 17.74 -1.62
N ARG A 61 8.37 17.26 -0.40
CA ARG A 61 9.44 16.70 0.44
C ARG A 61 10.13 15.49 -0.19
N ALA A 62 9.35 14.55 -0.75
CA ALA A 62 9.89 13.37 -1.41
C ALA A 62 10.69 13.75 -2.65
N THR A 63 10.20 14.74 -3.41
CA THR A 63 10.86 15.28 -4.59
C THR A 63 12.20 15.92 -4.23
N ASP A 64 12.25 16.80 -3.22
CA ASP A 64 13.50 17.41 -2.74
C ASP A 64 14.55 16.35 -2.42
N GLU A 65 14.19 15.32 -1.64
CA GLU A 65 15.09 14.23 -1.28
C GLU A 65 15.55 13.41 -2.49
N ILE A 66 14.68 13.18 -3.48
CA ILE A 66 15.03 12.47 -4.73
C ILE A 66 15.99 13.31 -5.57
N ILE A 67 15.74 14.61 -5.72
CA ILE A 67 16.58 15.52 -6.49
C ILE A 67 17.96 15.68 -5.84
N GLU A 68 18.05 15.82 -4.52
CA GLU A 68 19.32 15.89 -3.80
C GLU A 68 20.16 14.62 -4.01
N ASP A 69 19.54 13.44 -3.86
CA ASP A 69 20.21 12.16 -4.09
C ASP A 69 20.65 12.01 -5.56
N LEU A 70 19.80 12.44 -6.50
CA LEU A 70 20.13 12.43 -7.93
C LEU A 70 21.34 13.35 -8.22
N LYS A 71 21.34 14.57 -7.70
CA LYS A 71 22.48 15.52 -7.82
C LYS A 71 23.78 14.90 -7.30
N ALA A 72 23.73 14.24 -6.15
CA ALA A 72 24.88 13.57 -5.57
C ALA A 72 25.41 12.43 -6.47
N LYS A 73 24.50 11.57 -6.97
CA LYS A 73 24.84 10.45 -7.87
C LYS A 73 25.35 10.91 -9.23
N VAL A 74 24.76 11.96 -9.81
CA VAL A 74 25.22 12.58 -11.07
C VAL A 74 26.67 13.05 -10.94
N LYS A 75 27.00 13.73 -9.83
CA LYS A 75 28.36 14.19 -9.53
C LYS A 75 29.33 13.03 -9.33
N GLU A 76 28.94 12.02 -8.56
CA GLU A 76 29.76 10.82 -8.27
C GLU A 76 30.09 10.05 -9.55
N ASN A 77 29.07 9.79 -10.38
CA ASN A 77 29.19 9.04 -11.64
C ASN A 77 29.68 9.89 -12.82
N LYS A 78 29.91 11.21 -12.61
CA LYS A 78 30.39 12.16 -13.63
C LYS A 78 29.48 12.19 -14.88
N ILE A 79 28.19 12.06 -14.70
CA ILE A 79 27.20 12.09 -15.77
C ILE A 79 27.10 13.52 -16.30
N LYS A 80 27.05 13.67 -17.61
CA LYS A 80 26.97 14.97 -18.30
C LYS A 80 25.77 15.07 -19.23
N ASP A 81 25.30 13.93 -19.77
CA ASP A 81 24.16 13.89 -20.66
C ASP A 81 22.87 13.71 -19.83
N PRO A 82 21.85 14.60 -19.99
CA PRO A 82 20.56 14.42 -19.35
C PRO A 82 19.94 13.04 -19.55
N LYS A 83 20.09 12.44 -20.72
CA LYS A 83 19.55 11.11 -21.04
C LYS A 83 20.05 10.01 -20.11
N ASP A 84 21.32 10.10 -19.71
CA ASP A 84 21.92 9.14 -18.77
C ASP A 84 21.37 9.31 -17.34
N CYS A 85 20.80 10.49 -17.03
CA CYS A 85 20.15 10.75 -15.75
C CYS A 85 18.82 10.00 -15.56
N LYS A 86 18.10 9.66 -16.63
CA LYS A 86 16.77 9.02 -16.53
C LYS A 86 16.86 7.69 -15.75
N GLN A 87 17.82 6.85 -16.11
CA GLN A 87 18.00 5.57 -15.41
C GLN A 87 18.42 5.79 -13.95
N LEU A 88 19.26 6.77 -13.71
CA LEU A 88 19.74 7.11 -12.36
C LEU A 88 18.58 7.63 -11.47
N LEU A 89 17.65 8.41 -12.03
CA LEU A 89 16.44 8.82 -11.35
C LEU A 89 15.56 7.62 -10.97
N ILE A 90 15.32 6.72 -11.93
CA ILE A 90 14.55 5.49 -11.72
C ILE A 90 15.15 4.65 -10.60
N ASP A 91 16.48 4.44 -10.62
CA ASP A 91 17.17 3.65 -9.61
C ASP A 91 17.13 4.34 -8.23
N THR A 92 17.22 5.67 -8.18
CA THR A 92 17.09 6.44 -6.94
C THR A 92 15.72 6.28 -6.31
N ILE A 93 14.64 6.33 -7.12
CA ILE A 93 13.27 6.09 -6.64
C ILE A 93 13.10 4.66 -6.16
N LYS A 94 13.63 3.66 -6.88
CA LYS A 94 13.59 2.25 -6.47
C LYS A 94 14.25 2.01 -5.10
N GLU A 95 15.42 2.60 -4.88
CA GLU A 95 16.15 2.51 -3.61
C GLU A 95 15.30 3.07 -2.45
N LYS A 96 14.67 4.23 -2.64
CA LYS A 96 13.80 4.84 -1.63
C LYS A 96 12.55 4.01 -1.34
N MET A 97 12.08 3.23 -2.31
CA MET A 97 10.88 2.39 -2.16
C MET A 97 11.17 0.95 -1.73
N ASN A 98 12.41 0.60 -1.42
CA ASN A 98 12.75 -0.75 -1.01
C ASN A 98 12.16 -1.08 0.37
N LEU A 99 11.41 -2.19 0.47
CA LEU A 99 10.72 -2.61 1.69
C LEU A 99 11.61 -3.31 2.73
N GLY A 100 12.79 -3.73 2.31
CA GLY A 100 13.62 -4.62 3.11
C GLY A 100 13.09 -6.06 3.23
N PRO A 101 13.87 -6.97 3.84
CA PRO A 101 13.62 -8.41 3.79
C PRO A 101 12.42 -8.88 4.65
N ASN A 102 12.06 -8.14 5.70
CA ASN A 102 11.07 -8.57 6.71
C ASN A 102 9.67 -7.94 6.51
N ALA A 103 9.41 -7.31 5.38
CA ALA A 103 8.16 -6.59 5.13
C ALA A 103 6.89 -7.45 5.31
N TYR A 104 6.99 -8.76 5.08
CA TYR A 104 5.87 -9.72 5.11
C TYR A 104 6.04 -10.81 6.17
N GLU A 105 6.79 -10.56 7.24
CA GLU A 105 7.05 -11.54 8.30
C GLU A 105 5.75 -12.03 8.96
N PHE A 106 4.73 -11.18 9.05
CA PHE A 106 3.41 -11.52 9.60
C PHE A 106 2.70 -12.66 8.85
N GLU A 107 3.05 -12.94 7.59
CA GLU A 107 2.48 -14.07 6.83
C GLU A 107 3.11 -15.42 7.23
N ASN A 108 4.29 -15.40 7.84
CA ASN A 108 5.08 -16.60 8.16
C ASN A 108 5.07 -16.96 9.65
N THR A 109 4.63 -16.03 10.49
CA THR A 109 4.54 -16.21 11.94
C THR A 109 3.09 -16.16 12.40
N LYS A 110 2.81 -16.67 13.61
CA LYS A 110 1.50 -16.47 14.27
C LYS A 110 1.29 -14.97 14.47
N SER A 111 0.26 -14.40 13.86
CA SER A 111 0.10 -12.95 13.77
C SER A 111 -1.32 -12.46 14.00
N ILE A 112 -1.43 -11.19 14.42
CA ILE A 112 -2.64 -10.39 14.39
C ILE A 112 -2.40 -9.17 13.52
N VAL A 113 -3.28 -8.96 12.55
CA VAL A 113 -3.19 -7.87 11.57
C VAL A 113 -4.41 -6.98 11.72
N MET A 114 -4.22 -5.73 12.11
CA MET A 114 -5.27 -4.73 12.14
C MET A 114 -5.30 -3.94 10.84
N LEU A 115 -6.45 -3.85 10.18
CA LEU A 115 -6.66 -2.94 9.06
C LEU A 115 -7.40 -1.70 9.54
N ILE A 116 -6.74 -0.56 9.46
CA ILE A 116 -7.23 0.75 9.92
C ILE A 116 -7.31 1.73 8.74
N GLY A 117 -8.01 2.84 8.92
CA GLY A 117 -8.19 3.87 7.88
C GLY A 117 -9.61 4.40 7.87
N VAL A 118 -9.87 5.43 7.07
CA VAL A 118 -11.18 6.09 7.00
C VAL A 118 -12.24 5.23 6.30
N ASN A 119 -13.52 5.61 6.40
CA ASN A 119 -14.58 4.91 5.68
C ASN A 119 -14.45 5.10 4.16
N GLY A 120 -14.75 4.06 3.40
CA GLY A 120 -14.75 4.09 1.92
C GLY A 120 -13.39 3.85 1.25
N VAL A 121 -12.29 3.72 2.02
CA VAL A 121 -10.95 3.43 1.44
C VAL A 121 -10.75 1.96 1.07
N GLY A 122 -11.69 1.07 1.39
CA GLY A 122 -11.60 -0.35 1.02
C GLY A 122 -11.06 -1.29 2.10
N LYS A 123 -11.15 -0.95 3.41
CA LYS A 123 -10.68 -1.80 4.51
C LYS A 123 -11.28 -3.21 4.46
N THR A 124 -12.60 -3.34 4.55
CA THR A 124 -13.32 -4.63 4.54
C THR A 124 -12.96 -5.47 3.31
N THR A 125 -12.90 -4.83 2.14
CA THR A 125 -12.47 -5.47 0.89
C THR A 125 -11.02 -5.95 0.96
N SER A 126 -10.13 -5.15 1.54
CA SER A 126 -8.71 -5.51 1.70
C SER A 126 -8.52 -6.65 2.70
N VAL A 127 -9.29 -6.69 3.80
CA VAL A 127 -9.32 -7.84 4.72
C VAL A 127 -9.70 -9.11 3.97
N GLY A 128 -10.80 -9.08 3.20
CA GLY A 128 -11.28 -10.23 2.43
C GLY A 128 -10.26 -10.73 1.40
N LYS A 129 -9.63 -9.81 0.66
CA LYS A 129 -8.60 -10.13 -0.35
C LYS A 129 -7.34 -10.70 0.30
N LEU A 130 -6.86 -10.09 1.39
CA LEU A 130 -5.71 -10.57 2.13
C LEU A 130 -5.96 -11.96 2.72
N ALA A 131 -7.18 -12.19 3.25
CA ALA A 131 -7.60 -13.51 3.71
C ALA A 131 -7.52 -14.54 2.58
N GLY A 132 -8.01 -14.20 1.38
CA GLY A 132 -7.91 -15.07 0.20
C GLY A 132 -6.47 -15.44 -0.14
N HIS A 133 -5.55 -14.49 -0.17
CA HIS A 133 -4.12 -14.74 -0.42
C HIS A 133 -3.48 -15.64 0.63
N LEU A 134 -3.83 -15.46 1.91
CA LEU A 134 -3.33 -16.32 2.98
C LEU A 134 -3.91 -17.74 2.89
N LYS A 135 -5.18 -17.87 2.53
CA LYS A 135 -5.83 -19.17 2.29
C LYS A 135 -5.23 -19.92 1.10
N GLU A 136 -4.89 -19.23 0.00
CA GLU A 136 -4.15 -19.83 -1.13
C GLU A 136 -2.78 -20.38 -0.71
N LYS A 137 -2.17 -19.81 0.34
CA LYS A 137 -0.93 -20.30 0.97
C LYS A 137 -1.19 -21.38 2.05
N ASN A 138 -2.41 -21.92 2.13
CA ASN A 138 -2.84 -22.92 3.12
C ASN A 138 -2.76 -22.43 4.57
N LYS A 139 -2.84 -21.12 4.83
CA LYS A 139 -2.89 -20.58 6.19
C LYS A 139 -4.28 -20.73 6.79
N LYS A 140 -4.33 -20.98 8.11
CA LYS A 140 -5.55 -20.92 8.91
C LYS A 140 -5.83 -19.46 9.27
N VAL A 141 -6.89 -18.89 8.72
CA VAL A 141 -7.24 -17.49 8.88
C VAL A 141 -8.54 -17.34 9.63
N VAL A 142 -8.54 -16.46 10.63
CA VAL A 142 -9.75 -16.00 11.35
C VAL A 142 -9.94 -14.52 11.05
N LEU A 143 -11.18 -14.10 10.77
CA LEU A 143 -11.56 -12.72 10.56
C LEU A 143 -12.30 -12.19 11.79
N ALA A 144 -12.00 -10.95 12.20
CA ALA A 144 -12.69 -10.23 13.27
C ALA A 144 -13.47 -9.06 12.66
N ALA A 145 -14.81 -9.07 12.79
CA ALA A 145 -15.70 -8.01 12.33
C ALA A 145 -15.79 -6.89 13.39
N ALA A 146 -14.71 -6.10 13.56
CA ALA A 146 -14.66 -5.04 14.57
C ALA A 146 -15.17 -3.68 14.08
N ASP A 147 -15.62 -3.51 12.83
CA ASP A 147 -16.47 -2.38 12.39
C ASP A 147 -17.92 -2.66 12.79
N THR A 148 -18.17 -2.66 14.10
CA THR A 148 -19.47 -3.04 14.69
C THR A 148 -20.56 -1.98 14.50
N PHE A 149 -20.22 -0.78 14.10
CA PHE A 149 -21.17 0.30 13.90
C PHE A 149 -21.89 0.28 12.56
N ARG A 150 -21.48 -0.61 11.67
CA ARG A 150 -22.02 -0.72 10.31
C ARG A 150 -22.46 -2.16 10.05
N ALA A 151 -23.78 -2.42 10.15
CA ALA A 151 -24.35 -3.72 9.81
C ALA A 151 -23.87 -4.22 8.43
N ALA A 152 -23.86 -3.33 7.42
CA ALA A 152 -23.38 -3.65 6.09
C ALA A 152 -21.89 -4.03 6.03
N ALA A 153 -21.03 -3.54 6.94
CA ALA A 153 -19.63 -3.95 6.98
C ALA A 153 -19.50 -5.37 7.54
N ILE A 154 -20.29 -5.71 8.58
CA ILE A 154 -20.33 -7.07 9.14
C ILE A 154 -20.82 -8.06 8.07
N GLU A 155 -21.90 -7.74 7.37
CA GLU A 155 -22.44 -8.56 6.28
C GLU A 155 -21.41 -8.74 5.15
N GLN A 156 -20.79 -7.66 4.70
CA GLN A 156 -19.76 -7.67 3.65
C GLN A 156 -18.56 -8.56 4.05
N LEU A 157 -18.08 -8.43 5.29
CA LEU A 157 -16.97 -9.24 5.77
C LEU A 157 -17.36 -10.73 5.87
N THR A 158 -18.62 -11.01 6.24
CA THR A 158 -19.19 -12.38 6.28
C THR A 158 -19.23 -12.99 4.87
N GLU A 159 -19.64 -12.22 3.86
CA GLU A 159 -19.61 -12.67 2.47
C GLU A 159 -18.17 -12.97 2.01
N TRP A 160 -17.22 -12.12 2.36
CA TRP A 160 -15.80 -12.38 2.09
C TRP A 160 -15.30 -13.65 2.78
N ALA A 161 -15.61 -13.84 4.07
CA ALA A 161 -15.27 -15.04 4.81
C ALA A 161 -15.76 -16.32 4.11
N ASN A 162 -17.03 -16.33 3.71
CA ASN A 162 -17.64 -17.44 2.97
C ASN A 162 -16.95 -17.69 1.62
N ARG A 163 -16.68 -16.61 0.87
CA ARG A 163 -16.04 -16.69 -0.46
C ARG A 163 -14.63 -17.29 -0.43
N VAL A 164 -13.83 -16.95 0.59
CA VAL A 164 -12.44 -17.39 0.70
C VAL A 164 -12.27 -18.62 1.62
N GLY A 165 -13.33 -19.08 2.27
CA GLY A 165 -13.31 -20.19 3.21
C GLY A 165 -12.51 -19.89 4.49
N ALA A 166 -12.66 -18.66 5.03
CA ALA A 166 -12.08 -18.25 6.31
C ALA A 166 -13.14 -18.28 7.42
N ASP A 167 -12.71 -18.51 8.65
CA ASP A 167 -13.57 -18.37 9.82
C ASP A 167 -13.80 -16.90 10.13
N ILE A 168 -14.99 -16.55 10.63
CA ILE A 168 -15.30 -15.18 11.05
C ILE A 168 -15.87 -15.16 12.48
N ILE A 169 -15.48 -14.15 13.25
CA ILE A 169 -16.05 -13.78 14.53
C ILE A 169 -16.73 -12.41 14.37
N ALA A 170 -18.02 -12.40 14.60
CA ALA A 170 -18.85 -11.20 14.53
C ALA A 170 -19.81 -11.18 15.71
N GLN A 171 -20.17 -9.99 16.16
CA GLN A 171 -21.22 -9.74 17.14
C GLN A 171 -22.30 -8.86 16.52
N ASN A 172 -23.36 -8.57 17.28
CA ASN A 172 -24.44 -7.70 16.82
C ASN A 172 -23.92 -6.27 16.55
N GLU A 173 -24.61 -5.58 15.65
CA GLU A 173 -24.40 -4.14 15.44
C GLU A 173 -24.43 -3.37 16.77
N GLY A 174 -23.51 -2.42 16.94
CA GLY A 174 -23.37 -1.62 18.16
C GLY A 174 -22.61 -2.30 19.30
N SER A 175 -22.14 -3.53 19.14
CA SER A 175 -21.28 -4.18 20.13
C SER A 175 -19.95 -3.43 20.29
N ASP A 176 -19.29 -3.60 21.43
CA ASP A 176 -17.96 -3.02 21.68
C ASP A 176 -16.90 -3.66 20.76
N PRO A 177 -16.24 -2.91 19.87
CA PRO A 177 -15.19 -3.45 18.99
C PRO A 177 -14.09 -4.20 19.74
N ALA A 178 -13.70 -3.73 20.93
CA ALA A 178 -12.68 -4.39 21.73
C ALA A 178 -13.14 -5.75 22.29
N ALA A 179 -14.45 -5.93 22.51
CA ALA A 179 -15.01 -7.24 22.89
C ALA A 179 -14.98 -8.22 21.71
N VAL A 180 -15.28 -7.72 20.48
CA VAL A 180 -15.14 -8.55 19.26
C VAL A 180 -13.70 -9.02 19.07
N ILE A 181 -12.71 -8.13 19.28
CA ILE A 181 -11.30 -8.48 19.19
C ILE A 181 -10.92 -9.51 20.27
N TYR A 182 -11.39 -9.35 21.51
CA TYR A 182 -11.17 -10.30 22.58
C TYR A 182 -11.66 -11.71 22.23
N ASP A 183 -12.92 -11.83 21.78
CA ASP A 183 -13.52 -13.09 21.36
C ASP A 183 -12.78 -13.70 20.15
N SER A 184 -12.36 -12.84 19.22
CA SER A 184 -11.61 -13.25 18.03
C SER A 184 -10.23 -13.82 18.38
N ILE A 185 -9.54 -13.23 19.35
CA ILE A 185 -8.27 -13.76 19.88
C ILE A 185 -8.48 -15.12 20.53
N ALA A 186 -9.53 -15.25 21.37
CA ALA A 186 -9.86 -16.52 22.02
C ALA A 186 -10.15 -17.61 20.97
N ALA A 187 -10.93 -17.27 19.93
CA ALA A 187 -11.23 -18.20 18.83
C ALA A 187 -9.98 -18.55 18.01
N ALA A 188 -9.13 -17.55 17.70
CA ALA A 188 -7.88 -17.78 16.95
C ALA A 188 -6.93 -18.74 17.71
N LYS A 189 -6.79 -18.57 19.02
CA LYS A 189 -6.01 -19.47 19.88
C LYS A 189 -6.59 -20.89 19.89
N ALA A 190 -7.90 -21.03 20.09
CA ALA A 190 -8.57 -22.33 20.16
C ALA A 190 -8.51 -23.09 18.82
N ARG A 191 -8.51 -22.40 17.70
CA ARG A 191 -8.44 -22.96 16.35
C ARG A 191 -7.03 -23.12 15.82
N HIS A 192 -6.02 -22.69 16.60
CA HIS A 192 -4.62 -22.64 16.15
C HIS A 192 -4.49 -21.89 14.81
N ALA A 193 -5.08 -20.69 14.74
CA ALA A 193 -4.99 -19.85 13.57
C ALA A 193 -3.56 -19.32 13.36
N ASP A 194 -3.12 -19.29 12.11
CA ASP A 194 -1.85 -18.68 11.72
C ASP A 194 -1.96 -17.16 11.73
N VAL A 195 -3.11 -16.63 11.24
CA VAL A 195 -3.33 -15.20 11.13
C VAL A 195 -4.76 -14.82 11.58
N LEU A 196 -4.86 -13.81 12.44
CA LEU A 196 -6.10 -13.13 12.79
C LEU A 196 -6.13 -11.77 12.08
N LEU A 197 -7.09 -11.57 11.13
CA LEU A 197 -7.29 -10.31 10.42
C LEU A 197 -8.47 -9.55 11.02
N CYS A 198 -8.26 -8.28 11.38
CA CYS A 198 -9.24 -7.45 12.06
C CYS A 198 -9.68 -6.28 11.15
N ASP A 199 -10.97 -6.23 10.79
CA ASP A 199 -11.59 -5.08 10.11
C ASP A 199 -12.08 -4.09 11.17
N THR A 200 -11.61 -2.84 11.15
CA THR A 200 -11.94 -1.83 12.16
C THR A 200 -12.81 -0.71 11.60
N ALA A 201 -13.48 0.01 12.48
CA ALA A 201 -14.21 1.22 12.12
C ALA A 201 -13.30 2.30 11.51
N GLY A 202 -13.88 3.22 10.73
CA GLY A 202 -13.11 4.29 10.05
C GLY A 202 -13.80 5.65 10.09
N ARG A 203 -14.53 5.96 11.15
CA ARG A 203 -15.31 7.20 11.27
C ARG A 203 -14.47 8.37 11.75
N LEU A 204 -13.63 8.93 10.86
CA LEU A 204 -12.70 10.01 11.17
C LEU A 204 -13.42 11.33 11.54
N GLN A 205 -14.67 11.52 11.08
CA GLN A 205 -15.51 12.65 11.52
C GLN A 205 -15.75 12.69 13.04
N ASN A 206 -15.63 11.54 13.71
CA ASN A 206 -15.61 11.44 15.17
C ASN A 206 -14.22 10.94 15.64
N LYS A 207 -13.19 11.70 15.25
CA LYS A 207 -11.78 11.37 15.45
C LYS A 207 -11.48 10.90 16.87
N LYS A 208 -11.92 11.67 17.88
CA LYS A 208 -11.62 11.35 19.29
C LYS A 208 -12.11 9.96 19.68
N ASN A 209 -13.34 9.63 19.36
CA ASN A 209 -13.91 8.33 19.71
C ASN A 209 -13.22 7.19 18.96
N LEU A 210 -12.93 7.38 17.66
CA LEU A 210 -12.20 6.39 16.86
C LEU A 210 -10.80 6.11 17.45
N MET A 211 -10.09 7.15 17.86
CA MET A 211 -8.75 7.02 18.43
C MET A 211 -8.77 6.37 19.82
N GLU A 212 -9.80 6.65 20.64
CA GLU A 212 -9.99 5.96 21.92
C GLU A 212 -10.34 4.47 21.72
N GLU A 213 -11.15 4.15 20.71
CA GLU A 213 -11.48 2.78 20.33
C GLU A 213 -10.24 1.98 19.91
N LEU A 214 -9.41 2.54 19.02
CA LEU A 214 -8.17 1.92 18.59
C LEU A 214 -7.22 1.68 19.78
N ARG A 215 -7.05 2.64 20.67
CA ARG A 215 -6.24 2.45 21.90
C ARG A 215 -6.80 1.37 22.81
N LYS A 216 -8.12 1.20 22.87
CA LYS A 216 -8.75 0.13 23.65
C LYS A 216 -8.48 -1.22 23.05
N ILE A 217 -8.61 -1.33 21.72
CA ILE A 217 -8.25 -2.54 20.97
C ILE A 217 -6.79 -2.90 21.19
N ASP A 218 -5.88 -1.94 21.09
CA ASP A 218 -4.45 -2.12 21.31
C ASP A 218 -4.16 -2.74 22.67
N ARG A 219 -4.77 -2.21 23.73
CA ARG A 219 -4.61 -2.75 25.10
C ARG A 219 -5.13 -4.18 25.23
N VAL A 220 -6.21 -4.53 24.52
CA VAL A 220 -6.72 -5.91 24.51
C VAL A 220 -5.73 -6.85 23.83
N ILE A 221 -5.17 -6.44 22.68
CA ILE A 221 -4.20 -7.23 21.95
C ILE A 221 -2.92 -7.44 22.76
N GLU A 222 -2.39 -6.39 23.38
CA GLU A 222 -1.19 -6.45 24.23
C GLU A 222 -1.36 -7.42 25.41
N ARG A 223 -2.55 -7.44 26.03
CA ARG A 223 -2.84 -8.30 27.15
C ARG A 223 -3.12 -9.74 26.74
N GLU A 224 -3.92 -9.93 25.68
CA GLU A 224 -4.47 -11.25 25.34
C GLU A 224 -3.66 -11.99 24.27
N TYR A 225 -2.82 -11.29 23.48
CA TYR A 225 -2.12 -11.90 22.34
C TYR A 225 -0.67 -11.40 22.22
N ALA A 226 0.01 -11.17 23.35
CA ALA A 226 1.37 -10.64 23.42
C ALA A 226 2.43 -11.50 22.68
N ASP A 227 2.15 -12.78 22.46
CA ASP A 227 3.03 -13.74 21.78
C ASP A 227 2.79 -13.81 20.27
N ALA A 228 1.84 -13.06 19.72
CA ALA A 228 1.60 -12.96 18.29
C ALA A 228 2.39 -11.78 17.68
N TYR A 229 2.89 -11.98 16.46
CA TYR A 229 3.45 -10.88 15.67
C TYR A 229 2.34 -9.87 15.35
N ARG A 230 2.60 -8.61 15.63
CA ARG A 230 1.63 -7.55 15.43
C ARG A 230 1.91 -6.78 14.16
N GLU A 231 0.90 -6.65 13.33
CA GLU A 231 0.92 -5.87 12.10
C GLU A 231 -0.25 -4.88 12.09
N ASN A 232 0.04 -3.59 11.90
CA ASN A 232 -0.98 -2.54 11.78
C ASN A 232 -0.89 -1.95 10.39
N LEU A 233 -1.82 -2.35 9.51
CA LEU A 233 -1.88 -1.90 8.12
C LEU A 233 -2.89 -0.75 7.99
N ILE A 234 -2.43 0.43 7.61
CA ILE A 234 -3.35 1.48 7.20
C ILE A 234 -3.76 1.28 5.75
N VAL A 235 -5.05 1.39 5.49
CA VAL A 235 -5.63 1.35 4.14
C VAL A 235 -5.89 2.77 3.69
N LEU A 236 -5.28 3.17 2.57
CA LEU A 236 -5.39 4.50 1.98
C LEU A 236 -5.91 4.39 0.54
N ASP A 237 -6.72 5.36 0.15
CA ASP A 237 -7.27 5.48 -1.20
C ASP A 237 -6.33 6.37 -2.04
N ALA A 238 -5.69 5.81 -3.05
CA ALA A 238 -4.75 6.52 -3.91
C ALA A 238 -5.38 7.71 -4.66
N THR A 239 -6.69 7.64 -4.95
CA THR A 239 -7.39 8.73 -5.65
C THR A 239 -7.45 10.02 -4.83
N THR A 240 -7.22 9.95 -3.53
CA THR A 240 -7.21 11.12 -2.64
C THR A 240 -5.91 11.92 -2.67
N GLY A 241 -4.85 11.38 -3.31
CA GLY A 241 -3.55 12.06 -3.45
C GLY A 241 -2.99 12.51 -2.10
N GLN A 242 -2.52 13.75 -2.00
CA GLN A 242 -1.90 14.31 -0.79
C GLN A 242 -2.78 14.24 0.48
N ASN A 243 -4.10 14.10 0.36
CA ASN A 243 -4.96 13.88 1.52
C ASN A 243 -4.67 12.56 2.24
N ALA A 244 -4.13 11.55 1.54
CA ALA A 244 -3.71 10.29 2.15
C ALA A 244 -2.60 10.49 3.18
N LEU A 245 -1.66 11.41 2.95
CA LEU A 245 -0.59 11.77 3.90
C LEU A 245 -1.15 12.32 5.22
N SER A 246 -2.17 13.19 5.12
CA SER A 246 -2.83 13.75 6.31
C SER A 246 -3.51 12.67 7.13
N GLN A 247 -4.18 11.72 6.47
CA GLN A 247 -4.78 10.56 7.14
C GLN A 247 -3.72 9.70 7.83
N LEU A 248 -2.62 9.41 7.14
CA LEU A 248 -1.52 8.61 7.69
C LEU A 248 -0.94 9.24 8.95
N ARG A 249 -0.67 10.56 8.95
CA ARG A 249 -0.21 11.28 10.14
C ARG A 249 -1.16 11.11 11.33
N GLU A 250 -2.45 11.31 11.10
CA GLU A 250 -3.47 11.25 12.15
C GLU A 250 -3.59 9.87 12.80
N PHE A 251 -3.47 8.80 12.01
CA PHE A 251 -3.50 7.44 12.55
C PHE A 251 -2.17 7.04 13.19
N ASN A 252 -1.04 7.48 12.64
CA ASN A 252 0.28 7.15 13.17
C ASN A 252 0.56 7.79 14.56
N ASP A 253 -0.13 8.88 14.88
CA ASP A 253 -0.09 9.50 16.22
C ASP A 253 -0.73 8.63 17.32
N VAL A 254 -1.51 7.61 16.94
CA VAL A 254 -2.34 6.83 17.87
C VAL A 254 -1.95 5.37 17.94
N THR A 255 -1.60 4.79 16.79
CA THR A 255 -1.17 3.40 16.71
C THR A 255 0.08 3.30 15.83
N ASN A 256 1.00 2.42 16.18
CA ASN A 256 2.22 2.21 15.41
C ASN A 256 1.88 1.55 14.08
N ILE A 257 1.85 2.33 12.99
CA ILE A 257 1.62 1.82 11.63
C ILE A 257 2.87 1.09 11.16
N THR A 258 2.71 -0.16 10.74
CA THR A 258 3.81 -1.01 10.27
C THR A 258 3.83 -1.23 8.78
N GLY A 259 2.77 -0.82 8.08
CA GLY A 259 2.68 -0.91 6.64
C GLY A 259 1.41 -0.29 6.08
N ILE A 260 1.37 -0.17 4.77
CA ILE A 260 0.32 0.50 4.03
C ILE A 260 -0.27 -0.43 2.97
N ILE A 261 -1.59 -0.39 2.84
CA ILE A 261 -2.32 -0.92 1.68
C ILE A 261 -2.83 0.28 0.90
N LEU A 262 -2.37 0.45 -0.33
CA LEU A 262 -2.79 1.53 -1.21
C LEU A 262 -3.81 0.99 -2.22
N THR A 263 -5.06 1.44 -2.12
CA THR A 263 -6.19 0.95 -2.93
C THR A 263 -6.52 1.87 -4.10
N LYS A 264 -7.33 1.37 -5.06
CA LYS A 264 -7.86 2.12 -6.21
C LYS A 264 -6.79 2.71 -7.14
N MET A 265 -5.66 2.02 -7.23
CA MET A 265 -4.56 2.42 -8.10
C MET A 265 -4.95 2.38 -9.58
N ASP A 266 -5.91 1.53 -9.96
CA ASP A 266 -6.46 1.38 -11.31
C ASP A 266 -7.33 2.58 -11.77
N GLY A 267 -7.75 3.41 -10.85
CA GLY A 267 -8.64 4.55 -11.14
C GLY A 267 -7.96 5.93 -11.12
N THR A 268 -6.65 6.02 -10.82
CA THR A 268 -6.01 7.29 -10.49
C THR A 268 -4.84 7.67 -11.38
N ALA A 269 -4.69 8.97 -11.61
CA ALA A 269 -3.46 9.58 -12.15
C ALA A 269 -2.47 9.99 -11.03
N LYS A 270 -2.76 9.65 -9.77
CA LYS A 270 -2.02 10.07 -8.57
C LYS A 270 -1.17 8.96 -7.97
N GLY A 271 -0.66 8.03 -8.78
CA GLY A 271 0.14 6.89 -8.32
C GLY A 271 1.46 7.29 -7.65
N GLY A 272 2.00 8.47 -7.95
CA GLY A 272 3.17 9.03 -7.28
C GLY A 272 3.02 9.17 -5.77
N ILE A 273 1.79 9.18 -5.25
CA ILE A 273 1.52 9.19 -3.81
C ILE A 273 2.17 8.01 -3.06
N ALA A 274 2.39 6.87 -3.71
CA ALA A 274 3.10 5.74 -3.11
C ALA A 274 4.55 6.11 -2.75
N VAL A 275 5.22 6.86 -3.63
CA VAL A 275 6.58 7.37 -3.40
C VAL A 275 6.58 8.40 -2.27
N ALA A 276 5.63 9.36 -2.31
CA ALA A 276 5.49 10.39 -1.29
C ALA A 276 5.32 9.82 0.12
N ILE A 277 4.42 8.85 0.26
CA ILE A 277 4.11 8.20 1.54
C ILE A 277 5.37 7.53 2.12
N GLN A 278 6.08 6.76 1.33
CA GLN A 278 7.22 5.99 1.82
C GLN A 278 8.42 6.88 2.14
N ALA A 279 8.68 7.89 1.31
CA ALA A 279 9.74 8.86 1.56
C ALA A 279 9.47 9.71 2.82
N GLU A 280 8.23 10.20 3.00
CA GLU A 280 7.91 11.11 4.09
C GLU A 280 7.83 10.42 5.47
N PHE A 281 7.31 9.19 5.51
CA PHE A 281 7.03 8.50 6.78
C PHE A 281 7.98 7.33 7.07
N GLY A 282 8.74 6.85 6.09
CA GLY A 282 9.52 5.63 6.22
C GLY A 282 8.68 4.37 6.46
N ILE A 283 7.37 4.44 6.22
CA ILE A 283 6.43 3.32 6.41
C ILE A 283 6.23 2.63 5.06
N PRO A 284 6.48 1.31 4.95
CA PRO A 284 6.46 0.62 3.68
C PRO A 284 5.04 0.47 3.11
N VAL A 285 4.87 0.76 1.83
CA VAL A 285 3.71 0.31 1.06
C VAL A 285 3.87 -1.19 0.85
N LYS A 286 3.03 -2.02 1.50
CA LYS A 286 3.13 -3.49 1.43
C LYS A 286 2.23 -4.10 0.37
N TYR A 287 1.07 -3.50 0.15
CA TYR A 287 0.11 -3.99 -0.84
C TYR A 287 -0.47 -2.85 -1.67
N ILE A 288 -0.79 -3.16 -2.91
CA ILE A 288 -1.52 -2.28 -3.83
C ILE A 288 -2.77 -3.00 -4.36
N GLY A 289 -3.87 -2.26 -4.41
CA GLY A 289 -5.15 -2.70 -4.97
C GLY A 289 -5.37 -2.10 -6.36
N VAL A 290 -5.51 -2.97 -7.36
CA VAL A 290 -5.68 -2.62 -8.78
C VAL A 290 -6.95 -3.24 -9.35
N GLY A 291 -8.04 -3.23 -8.61
CA GLY A 291 -9.34 -3.79 -9.02
C GLY A 291 -10.08 -4.47 -7.88
N GLU A 292 -11.16 -5.22 -8.20
CA GLU A 292 -12.13 -5.71 -7.21
C GLU A 292 -11.97 -7.19 -6.80
N GLN A 293 -11.22 -7.99 -7.57
CA GLN A 293 -11.06 -9.42 -7.31
C GLN A 293 -10.00 -9.69 -6.23
N VAL A 294 -10.00 -10.89 -5.62
CA VAL A 294 -8.97 -11.31 -4.65
C VAL A 294 -7.56 -11.08 -5.18
N LYS A 295 -7.30 -11.53 -6.40
CA LYS A 295 -5.99 -11.40 -7.07
C LYS A 295 -5.59 -9.96 -7.42
N ASP A 296 -6.48 -8.99 -7.28
CA ASP A 296 -6.21 -7.57 -7.56
C ASP A 296 -5.65 -6.81 -6.34
N LEU A 297 -5.50 -7.46 -5.18
CA LEU A 297 -4.65 -7.00 -4.10
C LEU A 297 -3.27 -7.64 -4.29
N GLN A 298 -2.27 -6.87 -4.64
CA GLN A 298 -0.94 -7.38 -4.98
C GLN A 298 0.09 -6.97 -3.93
N LYS A 299 1.06 -7.86 -3.68
CA LYS A 299 2.25 -7.48 -2.91
C LYS A 299 2.99 -6.40 -3.65
N PHE A 300 3.43 -5.40 -2.92
CA PHE A 300 4.25 -4.36 -3.48
C PHE A 300 5.65 -4.89 -3.77
N ASP A 301 6.15 -4.54 -4.94
CA ASP A 301 7.52 -4.75 -5.38
C ASP A 301 8.01 -3.45 -6.02
N SER A 302 9.06 -2.86 -5.45
CA SER A 302 9.54 -1.53 -5.87
C SER A 302 10.03 -1.51 -7.31
N ASP A 303 10.72 -2.56 -7.75
CA ASP A 303 11.23 -2.64 -9.12
C ASP A 303 10.08 -2.72 -10.12
N THR A 304 9.12 -3.61 -9.85
CA THR A 304 7.93 -3.76 -10.69
C THR A 304 7.10 -2.48 -10.74
N PHE A 305 6.90 -1.83 -9.58
CA PHE A 305 6.11 -0.61 -9.48
C PHE A 305 6.76 0.56 -10.21
N VAL A 306 8.04 0.82 -9.94
CA VAL A 306 8.75 1.96 -10.55
C VAL A 306 8.95 1.73 -12.05
N ASN A 307 9.26 0.49 -12.47
CA ASN A 307 9.30 0.19 -13.90
C ASN A 307 7.95 0.43 -14.58
N ALA A 308 6.83 -0.02 -13.98
CA ALA A 308 5.50 0.23 -14.54
C ALA A 308 5.14 1.74 -14.58
N LEU A 309 5.68 2.54 -13.65
CA LEU A 309 5.45 3.99 -13.58
C LEU A 309 6.25 4.75 -14.66
N PHE A 310 7.44 4.26 -15.04
CA PHE A 310 8.37 4.94 -15.96
C PHE A 310 8.58 4.21 -17.29
N ASP A 311 7.85 3.08 -17.55
CA ASP A 311 8.01 2.30 -18.78
C ASP A 311 7.28 2.95 -19.95
N THR A 312 8.05 3.30 -21.00
CA THR A 312 7.58 3.95 -22.23
C THR A 312 7.36 2.97 -23.39
N SER A 313 7.56 1.66 -23.19
CA SER A 313 7.61 0.67 -24.26
C SER A 313 6.28 0.40 -25.01
N ASP A 314 5.16 1.02 -24.60
CA ASP A 314 3.86 0.81 -25.28
C ASP A 314 3.54 1.83 -26.39
N ASN A 315 4.36 2.86 -26.60
CA ASN A 315 4.08 3.89 -27.60
C ASN A 315 4.66 3.57 -29.00
N GLU A 316 5.32 2.41 -29.19
CA GLU A 316 5.94 2.05 -30.47
C GLU A 316 5.19 0.96 -31.26
N GLU A 317 4.10 0.37 -30.74
CA GLU A 317 3.39 -0.73 -31.42
C GLU A 317 2.08 -0.36 -32.13
N ASP A 318 1.61 0.89 -32.09
CA ASP A 318 0.35 1.30 -32.71
C ASP A 318 0.50 2.13 -34.02
N ASP A 319 1.69 2.24 -34.62
CA ASP A 319 1.94 3.00 -35.87
C ASP A 319 2.51 2.12 -37.02
N ASP A 320 2.06 0.87 -37.17
CA ASP A 320 2.31 0.08 -38.40
C ASP A 320 1.01 -0.45 -39.04
#